data_65c91d108ad739766f59aaf84a74fcc4
#
_entry.id   65c91d108ad739766f59aaf84a74fcc4
#
_cell.length_a   1.000
_cell.length_b   1.000
_cell.length_c   1.000
_cell.angle_alpha   90.00
_cell.angle_beta   90.00
_cell.angle_gamma   90.00
#
_symmetry.space_group_name_H-M   'P 1'
#
loop_
_entity.id
_entity.type
_entity.pdbx_description
1 polymer ?
#
loop_
_entity_poly.entity_id
_entity_poly.type
_entity_poly.pdbx_seq_one_letter_code
_entity_poly.pdbx_strand_id
1 'polypeptide(L)'
;FVTTNHPGATGSGIALLQTLGAGTVDMGEIQIHPTVEQTTSYLISEAIRGGGAILVSQQGQRFINEMDTRDKVSARIIGLPEKAAWIIFDQQIREHNKATETYIARGFVISAGTPAALAAALAMDTAALQTTLDQYNRVVTHQQADIFGRTTALRQPLDHGPYYAIRIAPGVHHTMGGVTINTRAEVLGQNRQPLAGVFAAGEVVGGIHGGNRIGGNAVADIVIFGRMAGENAAGYALRQQQD
;
A
#
# COMPACT_ATOMS: atom_id res chain seq x y z
N PHE A 1 -4.12 13.91 -4.47
CA PHE A 1 -3.55 12.91 -3.55
C PHE A 1 -2.07 13.19 -3.32
N VAL A 2 -1.60 12.99 -2.09
CA VAL A 2 -0.15 12.96 -1.81
C VAL A 2 0.48 11.73 -2.45
N THR A 3 1.81 11.71 -2.59
CA THR A 3 2.55 10.55 -3.10
C THR A 3 3.54 10.05 -2.07
N THR A 4 3.64 8.74 -1.93
CA THR A 4 4.67 8.08 -1.10
C THR A 4 6.01 7.94 -1.81
N ASN A 5 6.09 8.35 -3.08
CA ASN A 5 7.27 8.21 -3.90
C ASN A 5 8.30 9.30 -3.59
N HIS A 6 9.58 8.96 -3.80
CA HIS A 6 10.68 9.92 -3.76
C HIS A 6 10.50 10.98 -4.88
N PRO A 7 10.90 12.26 -4.65
CA PRO A 7 10.80 13.31 -5.68
C PRO A 7 11.50 13.00 -7.01
N GLY A 8 12.46 12.09 -7.00
CA GLY A 8 13.14 11.59 -8.21
C GLY A 8 12.34 10.60 -9.05
N ALA A 9 11.18 10.12 -8.58
CA ALA A 9 10.29 9.24 -9.33
C ALA A 9 9.45 10.07 -10.31
N THR A 10 10.07 10.56 -11.38
CA THR A 10 9.50 11.52 -12.34
C THR A 10 8.97 10.88 -13.62
N GLY A 11 9.06 9.55 -13.77
CA GLY A 11 8.72 8.86 -15.02
C GLY A 11 9.76 9.03 -16.13
N SER A 12 10.94 9.58 -15.83
CA SER A 12 12.01 9.85 -16.81
C SER A 12 12.47 8.60 -17.57
N GLY A 13 12.46 7.43 -16.93
CA GLY A 13 12.77 6.16 -17.58
C GLY A 13 11.78 5.81 -18.70
N ILE A 14 10.48 5.99 -18.45
CA ILE A 14 9.44 5.77 -19.46
C ILE A 14 9.61 6.79 -20.59
N ALA A 15 9.78 8.07 -20.26
CA ALA A 15 9.96 9.13 -21.26
C ALA A 15 11.18 8.87 -22.17
N LEU A 16 12.32 8.48 -21.58
CA LEU A 16 13.53 8.10 -22.33
C LEU A 16 13.25 6.93 -23.29
N LEU A 17 12.63 5.86 -22.80
CA LEU A 17 12.35 4.68 -23.61
C LEU A 17 11.35 4.97 -24.74
N GLN A 18 10.39 5.87 -24.51
CA GLN A 18 9.48 6.33 -25.56
C GLN A 18 10.22 7.08 -26.68
N THR A 19 11.29 7.84 -26.40
CA THR A 19 12.10 8.47 -27.47
C THR A 19 12.81 7.45 -28.34
N LEU A 20 13.02 6.23 -27.83
CA LEU A 20 13.58 5.11 -28.58
C LEU A 20 12.49 4.29 -29.31
N GLY A 21 11.23 4.71 -29.25
CA GLY A 21 10.10 4.04 -29.90
C GLY A 21 9.45 2.94 -29.08
N ALA A 22 9.71 2.88 -27.77
CA ALA A 22 9.10 1.89 -26.89
C ALA A 22 7.57 1.97 -26.87
N GLY A 23 6.91 0.83 -26.93
CA GLY A 23 5.49 0.69 -26.66
C GLY A 23 5.23 0.73 -25.15
N THR A 24 4.05 1.20 -24.75
CA THR A 24 3.61 1.25 -23.35
C THR A 24 2.29 0.51 -23.17
N VAL A 25 2.03 0.06 -21.95
CA VAL A 25 0.81 -0.64 -21.56
C VAL A 25 0.34 -0.15 -20.19
N ASP A 26 -0.96 -0.19 -19.93
CA ASP A 26 -1.61 0.08 -18.64
C ASP A 26 -1.25 1.46 -18.03
N MET A 27 -0.95 2.47 -18.84
CA MET A 27 -0.50 3.80 -18.38
C MET A 27 -1.53 4.53 -17.51
N GLY A 28 -2.79 4.13 -17.53
CA GLY A 28 -3.83 4.63 -16.62
C GLY A 28 -3.88 3.94 -15.27
N GLU A 29 -3.16 2.82 -15.09
CA GLU A 29 -3.22 2.01 -13.89
C GLU A 29 -2.22 2.51 -12.83
N ILE A 30 -2.76 3.24 -11.85
CA ILE A 30 -2.01 3.81 -10.72
C ILE A 30 -2.53 3.20 -9.43
N GLN A 31 -1.65 2.62 -8.63
CA GLN A 31 -2.01 2.11 -7.32
C GLN A 31 -2.06 3.22 -6.28
N ILE A 32 -3.19 3.30 -5.58
CA ILE A 32 -3.38 4.15 -4.41
C ILE A 32 -3.20 3.30 -3.15
N HIS A 33 -2.33 3.72 -2.23
CA HIS A 33 -2.19 3.09 -0.93
C HIS A 33 -3.19 3.71 0.06
N PRO A 34 -4.02 2.92 0.76
CA PRO A 34 -5.11 3.46 1.58
C PRO A 34 -4.65 4.20 2.84
N THR A 35 -3.46 3.87 3.35
CA THR A 35 -2.98 4.34 4.66
C THR A 35 -1.70 5.15 4.53
N VAL A 36 -1.84 6.44 4.21
CA VAL A 36 -0.74 7.41 4.09
C VAL A 36 -0.98 8.56 5.07
N GLU A 37 0.04 8.92 5.86
CA GLU A 37 0.04 10.13 6.66
C GLU A 37 0.17 11.34 5.71
N GLN A 38 -0.75 12.31 5.80
CA GLN A 38 -0.96 13.28 4.74
C GLN A 38 -0.02 14.49 4.79
N THR A 39 0.59 14.78 5.95
CA THR A 39 1.48 15.94 6.12
C THR A 39 2.85 15.69 5.53
N THR A 40 3.37 14.48 5.71
CA THR A 40 4.70 14.08 5.28
C THR A 40 4.70 13.09 4.12
N SER A 41 3.52 12.67 3.68
CA SER A 41 3.33 11.59 2.68
C SER A 41 3.90 10.24 3.11
N TYR A 42 4.02 10.01 4.43
CA TYR A 42 4.62 8.79 4.96
C TYR A 42 3.66 7.61 4.86
N LEU A 43 4.13 6.51 4.29
CA LEU A 43 3.36 5.29 4.17
C LEU A 43 3.24 4.58 5.52
N ILE A 44 2.01 4.40 6.01
CA ILE A 44 1.72 3.54 7.14
C ILE A 44 1.49 2.12 6.62
N SER A 45 2.41 1.24 6.97
CA SER A 45 2.48 -0.13 6.43
C SER A 45 1.21 -0.94 6.66
N GLU A 46 0.90 -1.83 5.72
CA GLU A 46 -0.16 -2.83 5.87
C GLU A 46 0.05 -3.77 7.05
N ALA A 47 1.29 -3.91 7.52
CA ALA A 47 1.62 -4.79 8.66
C ALA A 47 0.83 -4.43 9.93
N ILE A 48 0.46 -3.16 10.14
CA ILE A 48 -0.34 -2.77 11.31
C ILE A 48 -1.77 -3.33 11.22
N ARG A 49 -2.40 -3.28 10.02
CA ARG A 49 -3.71 -3.89 9.76
C ARG A 49 -3.64 -5.43 9.81
N GLY A 50 -2.57 -6.00 9.26
CA GLY A 50 -2.25 -7.42 9.36
C GLY A 50 -1.97 -7.88 10.79
N GLY A 51 -1.59 -6.99 11.69
CA GLY A 51 -1.45 -7.20 13.13
C GLY A 51 -2.76 -7.20 13.91
N GLY A 52 -3.86 -6.76 13.29
CA GLY A 52 -5.17 -6.71 13.94
C GLY A 52 -5.76 -5.30 14.08
N ALA A 53 -5.05 -4.25 13.67
CA ALA A 53 -5.61 -2.89 13.71
C ALA A 53 -6.86 -2.74 12.84
N ILE A 54 -7.73 -1.81 13.23
CA ILE A 54 -8.97 -1.51 12.52
C ILE A 54 -8.95 -0.10 11.93
N LEU A 55 -9.80 0.14 10.94
CA LEU A 55 -10.05 1.46 10.37
C LEU A 55 -11.40 1.99 10.85
N VAL A 56 -11.40 3.19 11.40
CA VAL A 56 -12.63 3.88 11.82
C VAL A 56 -12.76 5.25 11.16
N SER A 57 -14.00 5.64 10.90
CA SER A 57 -14.35 6.99 10.45
C SER A 57 -14.19 8.02 11.59
N GLN A 58 -14.39 9.30 11.30
CA GLN A 58 -14.43 10.35 12.33
C GLN A 58 -15.57 10.13 13.34
N GLN A 59 -16.60 9.37 12.97
CA GLN A 59 -17.71 8.99 13.86
C GLN A 59 -17.39 7.80 14.76
N GLY A 60 -16.15 7.27 14.74
CA GLY A 60 -15.73 6.14 15.56
C GLY A 60 -16.24 4.77 15.08
N GLN A 61 -16.72 4.65 13.85
CA GLN A 61 -17.31 3.43 13.30
C GLN A 61 -16.41 2.79 12.25
N ARG A 62 -16.25 1.46 12.28
CA ARG A 62 -15.69 0.68 11.17
C ARG A 62 -16.59 0.81 9.94
N PHE A 63 -16.01 0.76 8.76
CA PHE A 63 -16.73 0.99 7.50
C PHE A 63 -16.31 0.04 6.38
N ILE A 64 -15.33 -0.85 6.62
CA ILE A 64 -14.80 -1.78 5.62
C ILE A 64 -14.07 -2.96 6.28
N ASN A 65 -13.86 -4.03 5.51
CA ASN A 65 -12.85 -5.03 5.79
C ASN A 65 -11.45 -4.43 5.54
N GLU A 66 -10.67 -4.25 6.58
CA GLU A 66 -9.34 -3.65 6.52
C GLU A 66 -8.32 -4.47 5.72
N MET A 67 -8.61 -5.74 5.48
CA MET A 67 -7.78 -6.67 4.73
C MET A 67 -8.19 -6.81 3.26
N ASP A 68 -9.20 -6.05 2.83
CA ASP A 68 -9.57 -6.01 1.40
C ASP A 68 -8.49 -5.32 0.55
N THR A 69 -8.63 -5.37 -0.75
CA THR A 69 -7.63 -4.84 -1.69
C THR A 69 -7.46 -3.32 -1.54
N ARG A 70 -6.27 -2.82 -1.90
CA ARG A 70 -5.90 -1.39 -1.72
C ARG A 70 -6.88 -0.43 -2.38
N ASP A 71 -7.34 -0.76 -3.58
CA ASP A 71 -8.32 0.01 -4.35
C ASP A 71 -9.65 0.13 -3.61
N LYS A 72 -10.19 -0.99 -3.10
CA LYS A 72 -11.46 -1.02 -2.36
C LYS A 72 -11.38 -0.24 -1.05
N VAL A 73 -10.31 -0.46 -0.26
CA VAL A 73 -10.12 0.27 1.00
C VAL A 73 -9.95 1.76 0.72
N SER A 74 -9.16 2.14 -0.28
CA SER A 74 -8.98 3.54 -0.67
C SER A 74 -10.29 4.19 -1.13
N ALA A 75 -11.07 3.50 -1.97
CA ALA A 75 -12.36 4.01 -2.44
C ALA A 75 -13.34 4.26 -1.29
N ARG A 76 -13.37 3.38 -0.29
CA ARG A 76 -14.23 3.57 0.89
C ARG A 76 -13.77 4.76 1.75
N ILE A 77 -12.47 4.97 1.92
CA ILE A 77 -11.93 6.14 2.64
C ILE A 77 -12.26 7.44 1.89
N ILE A 78 -12.08 7.46 0.56
CA ILE A 78 -12.40 8.61 -0.29
C ILE A 78 -13.90 8.95 -0.22
N GLY A 79 -14.75 7.94 -0.05
CA GLY A 79 -16.20 8.11 0.11
C GLY A 79 -16.64 8.63 1.48
N LEU A 80 -15.76 8.70 2.48
CA LEU A 80 -16.09 9.32 3.77
C LEU A 80 -16.17 10.85 3.63
N PRO A 81 -16.96 11.54 4.45
CA PRO A 81 -17.07 13.01 4.43
C PRO A 81 -15.70 13.71 4.54
N GLU A 82 -14.85 13.22 5.42
CA GLU A 82 -13.50 13.77 5.68
C GLU A 82 -12.45 13.28 4.66
N LYS A 83 -12.81 12.33 3.79
CA LYS A 83 -11.89 11.64 2.87
C LYS A 83 -10.64 11.10 3.58
N ALA A 84 -10.76 10.82 4.85
CA ALA A 84 -9.73 10.35 5.76
C ALA A 84 -10.34 9.39 6.78
N ALA A 85 -9.51 8.59 7.42
CA ALA A 85 -9.89 7.65 8.47
C ALA A 85 -8.83 7.61 9.56
N TRP A 86 -9.08 6.83 10.59
CA TRP A 86 -8.16 6.56 11.67
C TRP A 86 -7.84 5.09 11.73
N ILE A 87 -6.54 4.76 11.82
CA ILE A 87 -6.10 3.41 12.22
C ILE A 87 -6.13 3.38 13.74
N ILE A 88 -6.86 2.44 14.32
CA ILE A 88 -6.88 2.21 15.77
C ILE A 88 -6.18 0.90 16.08
N PHE A 89 -5.30 0.93 17.06
CA PHE A 89 -4.57 -0.22 17.58
C PHE A 89 -4.27 -0.06 19.06
N ASP A 90 -3.86 -1.12 19.71
CA ASP A 90 -3.57 -1.16 21.13
C ASP A 90 -2.09 -1.50 21.43
N GLN A 91 -1.77 -1.67 22.71
CA GLN A 91 -0.43 -1.97 23.16
C GLN A 91 0.10 -3.31 22.64
N GLN A 92 -0.76 -4.32 22.49
CA GLN A 92 -0.33 -5.62 21.96
C GLN A 92 0.13 -5.52 20.50
N ILE A 93 -0.61 -4.78 19.67
CA ILE A 93 -0.20 -4.55 18.27
C ILE A 93 1.10 -3.75 18.21
N ARG A 94 1.27 -2.74 19.07
CA ARG A 94 2.51 -1.97 19.17
C ARG A 94 3.71 -2.87 19.46
N GLU A 95 3.61 -3.76 20.43
CA GLU A 95 4.70 -4.66 20.84
C GLU A 95 5.10 -5.64 19.75
N HIS A 96 4.15 -6.10 18.96
CA HIS A 96 4.38 -7.07 17.88
C HIS A 96 4.71 -6.44 16.52
N ASN A 97 4.65 -5.10 16.40
CA ASN A 97 4.91 -4.40 15.16
C ASN A 97 5.92 -3.25 15.35
N LYS A 98 7.20 -3.55 15.13
CA LYS A 98 8.29 -2.58 15.31
C LYS A 98 8.13 -1.27 14.52
N ALA A 99 7.38 -1.25 13.43
CA ALA A 99 7.13 -0.05 12.65
C ALA A 99 6.35 1.02 13.44
N THR A 100 5.56 0.61 14.43
CA THR A 100 4.81 1.53 15.30
C THR A 100 5.71 2.48 16.07
N GLU A 101 6.91 2.04 16.48
CA GLU A 101 7.89 2.91 17.16
C GLU A 101 8.37 4.05 16.24
N THR A 102 8.53 3.76 14.95
CA THR A 102 8.85 4.81 13.97
C THR A 102 7.71 5.81 13.83
N TYR A 103 6.45 5.35 13.83
CA TYR A 103 5.29 6.25 13.73
C TYR A 103 5.15 7.13 14.98
N ILE A 104 5.44 6.58 16.17
CA ILE A 104 5.45 7.32 17.43
C ILE A 104 6.57 8.37 17.41
N ALA A 105 7.79 7.97 17.07
CA ALA A 105 8.95 8.87 17.02
C ALA A 105 8.77 10.02 16.00
N ARG A 106 7.99 9.81 14.97
CA ARG A 106 7.62 10.83 13.96
C ARG A 106 6.46 11.73 14.39
N GLY A 107 5.82 11.46 15.52
CA GLY A 107 4.68 12.24 16.00
C GLY A 107 3.36 11.97 15.25
N PHE A 108 3.24 10.86 14.55
CA PHE A 108 2.01 10.51 13.81
C PHE A 108 0.93 9.92 14.71
N VAL A 109 1.29 9.50 15.93
CA VAL A 109 0.44 8.70 16.81
C VAL A 109 -0.14 9.55 17.92
N ILE A 110 -1.45 9.51 18.06
CA ILE A 110 -2.17 10.00 19.24
C ILE A 110 -2.41 8.79 20.14
N SER A 111 -2.18 8.91 21.45
CA SER A 111 -2.35 7.81 22.40
C SER A 111 -3.15 8.23 23.62
N ALA A 112 -3.87 7.26 24.20
CA ALA A 112 -4.60 7.46 25.45
C ALA A 112 -4.73 6.12 26.22
N GLY A 113 -4.88 6.20 27.53
CA GLY A 113 -4.96 5.02 28.41
C GLY A 113 -6.22 4.17 28.21
N THR A 114 -7.31 4.78 27.74
CA THR A 114 -8.61 4.10 27.55
C THR A 114 -9.24 4.47 26.20
N PRO A 115 -10.16 3.64 25.66
CA PRO A 115 -10.92 3.98 24.44
C PRO A 115 -11.68 5.31 24.57
N ALA A 116 -12.26 5.58 25.73
CA ALA A 116 -12.99 6.83 25.97
C ALA A 116 -12.08 8.04 25.91
N ALA A 117 -10.89 7.98 26.52
CA ALA A 117 -9.91 9.06 26.45
C ALA A 117 -9.35 9.23 25.04
N LEU A 118 -9.17 8.14 24.29
CA LEU A 118 -8.76 8.21 22.89
C LEU A 118 -9.84 8.88 22.03
N ALA A 119 -11.10 8.47 22.16
CA ALA A 119 -12.22 9.09 21.45
C ALA A 119 -12.30 10.60 21.72
N ALA A 120 -12.16 11.02 22.98
CA ALA A 120 -12.14 12.42 23.36
C ALA A 120 -10.97 13.19 22.69
N ALA A 121 -9.75 12.60 22.68
CA ALA A 121 -8.58 13.20 22.02
C ALA A 121 -8.75 13.34 20.51
N LEU A 122 -9.55 12.46 19.89
CA LEU A 122 -9.83 12.45 18.45
C LEU A 122 -11.11 13.24 18.08
N ALA A 123 -11.79 13.85 19.05
CA ALA A 123 -13.10 14.48 18.88
C ALA A 123 -14.13 13.50 18.22
N MET A 124 -14.11 12.24 18.66
CA MET A 124 -15.05 11.19 18.25
C MET A 124 -16.13 10.96 19.28
N ASP A 125 -17.26 10.40 18.86
CA ASP A 125 -18.26 9.88 19.79
C ASP A 125 -17.69 8.70 20.59
N THR A 126 -17.62 8.86 21.91
CA THR A 126 -17.04 7.86 22.82
C THR A 126 -17.82 6.56 22.81
N ALA A 127 -19.16 6.61 22.77
CA ALA A 127 -20.00 5.43 22.78
C ALA A 127 -19.87 4.66 21.45
N ALA A 128 -19.77 5.38 20.34
CA ALA A 128 -19.57 4.76 19.02
C ALA A 128 -18.21 4.04 18.92
N LEU A 129 -17.12 4.65 19.37
CA LEU A 129 -15.80 3.98 19.36
C LEU A 129 -15.79 2.76 20.29
N GLN A 130 -16.35 2.87 21.50
CA GLN A 130 -16.44 1.73 22.41
C GLN A 130 -17.26 0.58 21.81
N THR A 131 -18.43 0.88 21.25
CA THR A 131 -19.27 -0.12 20.57
C THR A 131 -18.52 -0.79 19.41
N THR A 132 -17.76 -0.02 18.65
CA THR A 132 -16.94 -0.54 17.53
C THR A 132 -15.87 -1.53 18.04
N LEU A 133 -15.15 -1.19 19.10
CA LEU A 133 -14.15 -2.08 19.70
C LEU A 133 -14.79 -3.34 20.27
N ASP A 134 -15.91 -3.23 20.98
CA ASP A 134 -16.63 -4.38 21.55
C ASP A 134 -17.14 -5.33 20.45
N GLN A 135 -17.65 -4.78 19.34
CA GLN A 135 -18.07 -5.58 18.18
C GLN A 135 -16.88 -6.29 17.53
N TYR A 136 -15.78 -5.58 17.30
CA TYR A 136 -14.57 -6.17 16.73
C TYR A 136 -14.00 -7.28 17.63
N ASN A 137 -13.94 -7.05 18.94
CA ASN A 137 -13.45 -8.02 19.90
C ASN A 137 -14.29 -9.31 19.92
N ARG A 138 -15.62 -9.20 19.78
CA ARG A 138 -16.49 -10.37 19.61
C ARG A 138 -16.22 -11.14 18.31
N VAL A 139 -15.86 -10.45 17.22
CA VAL A 139 -15.44 -11.12 15.98
C VAL A 139 -14.14 -11.90 16.20
N VAL A 140 -13.14 -11.27 16.82
CA VAL A 140 -11.83 -11.90 17.09
C VAL A 140 -11.96 -13.13 17.99
N THR A 141 -12.86 -13.08 18.97
CA THR A 141 -13.15 -14.20 19.89
C THR A 141 -14.18 -15.21 19.36
N HIS A 142 -14.52 -15.13 18.05
CA HIS A 142 -15.44 -16.02 17.35
C HIS A 142 -16.89 -16.06 17.94
N GLN A 143 -17.31 -15.00 18.62
CA GLN A 143 -18.67 -14.87 19.15
C GLN A 143 -19.66 -14.36 18.10
N GLN A 144 -19.15 -13.73 17.02
CA GLN A 144 -19.95 -13.28 15.88
C GLN A 144 -19.13 -13.22 14.60
N ALA A 145 -19.80 -13.25 13.45
CA ALA A 145 -19.19 -12.98 12.16
C ALA A 145 -18.91 -11.48 11.97
N ASP A 146 -17.85 -11.13 11.24
CA ASP A 146 -17.56 -9.74 10.88
C ASP A 146 -18.57 -9.24 9.84
N ILE A 147 -19.20 -8.10 10.12
CA ILE A 147 -20.22 -7.51 9.21
C ILE A 147 -19.64 -7.00 7.89
N PHE A 148 -18.33 -6.81 7.82
CA PHE A 148 -17.61 -6.42 6.60
C PHE A 148 -16.91 -7.62 5.94
N GLY A 149 -17.09 -8.84 6.46
CA GLY A 149 -16.53 -10.06 5.90
C GLY A 149 -15.03 -10.25 6.16
N ARG A 150 -14.46 -9.61 7.18
CA ARG A 150 -13.06 -9.85 7.57
C ARG A 150 -12.92 -11.22 8.20
N THR A 151 -12.10 -12.09 7.58
CA THR A 151 -11.84 -13.45 8.03
C THR A 151 -10.36 -13.70 8.34
N THR A 152 -9.49 -12.73 8.04
CA THR A 152 -8.04 -12.83 8.23
C THR A 152 -7.51 -11.71 9.12
N ALA A 153 -6.31 -11.90 9.65
CA ALA A 153 -5.66 -10.94 10.56
C ALA A 153 -6.52 -10.60 11.80
N LEU A 154 -7.34 -11.54 12.24
CA LEU A 154 -8.06 -11.51 13.52
C LEU A 154 -7.15 -12.11 14.58
N ARG A 155 -6.14 -11.34 15.03
CA ARG A 155 -5.03 -11.84 15.86
C ARG A 155 -5.41 -11.92 17.34
N GLN A 156 -5.80 -10.79 17.89
CA GLN A 156 -6.17 -10.61 19.29
C GLN A 156 -7.21 -9.50 19.43
N PRO A 157 -8.01 -9.51 20.51
CA PRO A 157 -8.89 -8.40 20.86
C PRO A 157 -8.10 -7.09 21.03
N LEU A 158 -8.72 -5.96 20.74
CA LEU A 158 -8.21 -4.63 21.04
C LEU A 158 -8.74 -4.22 22.45
N ASP A 159 -8.11 -4.74 23.49
CA ASP A 159 -8.54 -4.57 24.89
C ASP A 159 -7.40 -4.29 25.88
N HIS A 160 -6.17 -4.14 25.39
CA HIS A 160 -4.98 -3.84 26.18
C HIS A 160 -4.49 -2.42 25.96
N GLY A 161 -4.86 -1.50 26.85
CA GLY A 161 -4.35 -0.13 26.81
C GLY A 161 -2.85 -0.03 27.08
N PRO A 162 -2.21 1.07 26.69
CA PRO A 162 -2.80 2.22 26.04
C PRO A 162 -3.24 1.93 24.59
N TYR A 163 -4.18 2.76 24.12
CA TYR A 163 -4.72 2.73 22.77
C TYR A 163 -4.08 3.84 21.92
N TYR A 164 -3.96 3.59 20.65
CA TYR A 164 -3.26 4.44 19.69
C TYR A 164 -4.10 4.69 18.46
N ALA A 165 -3.93 5.88 17.88
CA ALA A 165 -4.57 6.26 16.63
C ALA A 165 -3.59 6.95 15.68
N ILE A 166 -3.71 6.66 14.38
CA ILE A 166 -3.01 7.37 13.30
C ILE A 166 -4.04 7.87 12.30
N ARG A 167 -4.03 9.17 12.00
CA ARG A 167 -4.86 9.71 10.94
C ARG A 167 -4.25 9.41 9.58
N ILE A 168 -5.06 8.86 8.68
CA ILE A 168 -4.62 8.45 7.34
C ILE A 168 -5.63 8.87 6.27
N ALA A 169 -5.12 9.01 5.06
CA ALA A 169 -5.94 9.05 3.85
C ALA A 169 -5.17 8.38 2.71
N PRO A 170 -5.83 8.08 1.56
CA PRO A 170 -5.16 7.48 0.42
C PRO A 170 -4.09 8.38 -0.19
N GLY A 171 -3.03 7.76 -0.73
CA GLY A 171 -1.96 8.43 -1.46
C GLY A 171 -1.47 7.58 -2.63
N VAL A 172 -0.96 8.24 -3.68
CA VAL A 172 -0.36 7.56 -4.84
C VAL A 172 0.89 6.82 -4.39
N HIS A 173 1.04 5.56 -4.85
CA HIS A 173 2.10 4.69 -4.33
C HIS A 173 2.92 4.01 -5.43
N HIS A 174 2.30 3.38 -6.42
CA HIS A 174 2.97 2.57 -7.44
C HIS A 174 2.29 2.76 -8.79
N THR A 175 3.04 2.70 -9.89
CA THR A 175 2.50 2.59 -11.24
C THR A 175 2.52 1.14 -11.69
N MET A 176 1.41 0.63 -12.24
CA MET A 176 1.36 -0.68 -12.91
C MET A 176 1.62 -0.55 -14.40
N GLY A 177 1.34 0.63 -14.98
CA GLY A 177 1.67 0.96 -16.35
C GLY A 177 3.15 1.28 -16.55
N GLY A 178 3.63 1.08 -17.75
CA GLY A 178 5.02 1.31 -18.12
C GLY A 178 5.34 0.81 -19.52
N VAL A 179 6.62 0.65 -19.84
CA VAL A 179 7.03 0.12 -21.14
C VAL A 179 6.75 -1.38 -21.24
N THR A 180 6.45 -1.84 -22.44
CA THR A 180 6.17 -3.25 -22.71
C THR A 180 7.48 -4.02 -22.88
N ILE A 181 7.59 -5.19 -22.26
CA ILE A 181 8.71 -6.13 -22.42
C ILE A 181 8.24 -7.51 -22.88
N ASN A 182 9.16 -8.31 -23.38
CA ASN A 182 8.95 -9.73 -23.63
C ASN A 182 9.50 -10.60 -22.48
N THR A 183 9.43 -11.93 -22.63
CA THR A 183 9.90 -12.90 -21.64
C THR A 183 11.42 -12.94 -21.44
N ARG A 184 12.17 -12.10 -22.17
CA ARG A 184 13.61 -11.90 -21.98
C ARG A 184 13.94 -10.52 -21.44
N ALA A 185 12.92 -9.77 -20.99
CA ALA A 185 13.01 -8.37 -20.53
C ALA A 185 13.54 -7.40 -21.61
N GLU A 186 13.47 -7.76 -22.89
CA GLU A 186 13.74 -6.85 -24.00
C GLU A 186 12.56 -5.87 -24.13
N VAL A 187 12.85 -4.59 -24.23
CA VAL A 187 11.81 -3.57 -24.46
C VAL A 187 11.24 -3.73 -25.87
N LEU A 188 9.92 -3.73 -25.97
CA LEU A 188 9.22 -3.84 -27.23
C LEU A 188 8.85 -2.44 -27.77
N GLY A 189 9.07 -2.25 -29.07
CA GLY A 189 8.57 -1.10 -29.79
C GLY A 189 7.04 -1.12 -29.94
N GLN A 190 6.46 -0.03 -30.49
CA GLN A 190 5.03 0.07 -30.80
C GLN A 190 4.55 -1.04 -31.76
N ASN A 191 5.42 -1.56 -32.61
CA ASN A 191 5.17 -2.69 -33.50
C ASN A 191 5.33 -4.07 -32.82
N ARG A 192 5.54 -4.10 -31.49
CA ARG A 192 5.79 -5.31 -30.69
C ARG A 192 7.06 -6.08 -31.06
N GLN A 193 7.99 -5.48 -31.78
CA GLN A 193 9.32 -6.07 -32.02
C GLN A 193 10.30 -5.55 -30.97
N PRO A 194 11.28 -6.39 -30.54
CA PRO A 194 12.31 -5.97 -29.58
C PRO A 194 13.13 -4.79 -30.14
N LEU A 195 13.35 -3.78 -29.29
CA LEU A 195 14.32 -2.73 -29.53
C LEU A 195 15.73 -3.27 -29.26
N ALA A 196 16.59 -3.29 -30.27
CA ALA A 196 17.90 -3.90 -30.19
C ALA A 196 18.75 -3.30 -29.06
N GLY A 197 19.23 -4.15 -28.15
CA GLY A 197 20.08 -3.76 -27.02
C GLY A 197 19.38 -3.01 -25.89
N VAL A 198 18.05 -2.94 -25.89
CA VAL A 198 17.29 -2.22 -24.86
C VAL A 198 16.54 -3.21 -23.95
N PHE A 199 16.82 -3.14 -22.65
CA PHE A 199 16.23 -4.00 -21.64
C PHE A 199 15.66 -3.16 -20.50
N ALA A 200 14.58 -3.62 -19.87
CA ALA A 200 13.97 -2.93 -18.74
C ALA A 200 13.41 -3.91 -17.72
N ALA A 201 13.39 -3.50 -16.45
CA ALA A 201 12.78 -4.26 -15.35
C ALA A 201 12.34 -3.32 -14.21
N GLY A 202 11.44 -3.80 -13.36
CA GLY A 202 10.90 -3.05 -12.23
C GLY A 202 9.77 -2.10 -12.62
N GLU A 203 9.49 -1.10 -11.81
CA GLU A 203 8.31 -0.24 -11.92
C GLU A 203 8.21 0.54 -13.26
N VAL A 204 9.32 0.69 -13.99
CA VAL A 204 9.32 1.28 -15.34
C VAL A 204 8.60 0.41 -16.37
N VAL A 205 8.41 -0.88 -16.08
CA VAL A 205 7.75 -1.88 -16.93
C VAL A 205 6.29 -2.00 -16.58
N GLY A 206 5.42 -1.95 -17.58
CA GLY A 206 3.99 -2.18 -17.44
C GLY A 206 3.57 -3.62 -17.72
N GLY A 207 2.34 -3.98 -17.31
CA GLY A 207 1.71 -5.28 -17.59
C GLY A 207 2.09 -6.42 -16.67
N ILE A 208 2.97 -6.21 -15.67
CA ILE A 208 3.40 -7.26 -14.72
C ILE A 208 2.37 -7.47 -13.61
N HIS A 209 1.79 -6.39 -13.09
CA HIS A 209 0.96 -6.42 -11.89
C HIS A 209 -0.55 -6.28 -12.14
N GLY A 210 -0.98 -6.14 -13.40
CA GLY A 210 -2.38 -5.84 -13.72
C GLY A 210 -2.85 -4.53 -13.10
N GLY A 211 -4.14 -4.41 -12.79
CA GLY A 211 -4.73 -3.18 -12.24
C GLY A 211 -4.48 -2.95 -10.74
N ASN A 212 -3.97 -3.95 -9.99
CA ASN A 212 -3.80 -3.82 -8.53
C ASN A 212 -2.75 -4.77 -7.97
N ARG A 213 -1.61 -4.23 -7.57
CA ARG A 213 -0.46 -4.99 -7.07
C ARG A 213 -0.62 -5.38 -5.60
N ILE A 214 -0.32 -6.63 -5.26
CA ILE A 214 -0.23 -7.11 -3.87
C ILE A 214 1.02 -6.50 -3.21
N GLY A 215 0.89 -6.11 -1.93
CA GLY A 215 1.99 -5.58 -1.13
C GLY A 215 3.19 -6.51 -1.12
N GLY A 216 4.40 -5.94 -1.26
CA GLY A 216 5.67 -6.69 -1.33
C GLY A 216 6.05 -7.18 -2.72
N ASN A 217 5.12 -7.39 -3.65
CA ASN A 217 5.41 -7.96 -4.98
C ASN A 217 6.32 -7.09 -5.85
N ALA A 218 6.44 -5.77 -5.59
CA ALA A 218 7.44 -4.94 -6.26
C ALA A 218 8.88 -5.43 -6.00
N VAL A 219 9.15 -5.97 -4.80
CA VAL A 219 10.49 -6.52 -4.49
C VAL A 219 10.75 -7.80 -5.28
N ALA A 220 9.77 -8.69 -5.37
CA ALA A 220 9.89 -9.91 -6.20
C ALA A 220 10.09 -9.55 -7.68
N ASP A 221 9.34 -8.58 -8.19
CA ASP A 221 9.45 -8.06 -9.55
C ASP A 221 10.88 -7.58 -9.86
N ILE A 222 11.40 -6.61 -9.09
CA ILE A 222 12.74 -6.05 -9.36
C ILE A 222 13.87 -7.08 -9.25
N VAL A 223 13.73 -8.09 -8.38
CA VAL A 223 14.73 -9.16 -8.24
C VAL A 223 14.67 -10.12 -9.43
N ILE A 224 13.49 -10.60 -9.79
CA ILE A 224 13.32 -11.61 -10.84
C ILE A 224 13.61 -11.00 -12.21
N PHE A 225 12.90 -9.92 -12.56
CA PHE A 225 13.04 -9.31 -13.88
C PHE A 225 14.34 -8.51 -14.01
N GLY A 226 14.87 -7.93 -12.92
CA GLY A 226 16.18 -7.27 -12.92
C GLY A 226 17.32 -8.23 -13.23
N ARG A 227 17.29 -9.44 -12.63
CA ARG A 227 18.25 -10.51 -12.96
C ARG A 227 18.10 -10.93 -14.41
N MET A 228 16.89 -11.20 -14.88
CA MET A 228 16.61 -11.60 -16.26
C MET A 228 17.07 -10.55 -17.27
N ALA A 229 16.80 -9.26 -17.02
CA ALA A 229 17.25 -8.18 -17.87
C ALA A 229 18.78 -8.09 -17.92
N GLY A 230 19.44 -8.20 -16.76
CA GLY A 230 20.92 -8.19 -16.69
C GLY A 230 21.57 -9.34 -17.44
N GLU A 231 21.09 -10.57 -17.25
CA GLU A 231 21.61 -11.76 -17.95
C GLU A 231 21.44 -11.64 -19.48
N ASN A 232 20.29 -11.20 -19.95
CA ASN A 232 20.02 -11.06 -21.38
C ASN A 232 20.77 -9.86 -22.00
N ALA A 233 20.93 -8.75 -21.28
CA ALA A 233 21.72 -7.61 -21.74
C ALA A 233 23.21 -7.97 -21.88
N ALA A 234 23.78 -8.70 -20.89
CA ALA A 234 25.15 -9.19 -20.98
C ALA A 234 25.35 -10.15 -22.18
N GLY A 235 24.41 -11.10 -22.36
CA GLY A 235 24.46 -11.99 -23.52
C GLY A 235 24.33 -11.28 -24.86
N TYR A 236 23.54 -10.19 -24.92
CA TYR A 236 23.46 -9.34 -26.11
C TYR A 236 24.78 -8.67 -26.40
N ALA A 237 25.39 -8.01 -25.40
CA ALA A 237 26.66 -7.31 -25.55
C ALA A 237 27.81 -8.22 -26.00
N LEU A 238 27.88 -9.44 -25.45
CA LEU A 238 28.91 -10.43 -25.84
C LEU A 238 28.77 -10.87 -27.30
N ARG A 239 27.55 -11.01 -27.81
CA ARG A 239 27.35 -11.35 -29.25
C ARG A 239 27.78 -10.25 -30.17
N GLN A 240 27.52 -8.97 -29.81
CA GLN A 240 27.95 -7.82 -30.61
C GLN A 240 29.47 -7.62 -30.69
N GLN A 241 30.24 -8.25 -29.79
CA GLN A 241 31.70 -8.21 -29.82
C GLN A 241 32.29 -9.31 -30.73
N GLN A 242 31.51 -10.26 -31.19
CA GLN A 242 31.93 -11.40 -32.03
C GLN A 242 31.66 -11.15 -33.53
N ASP A 243 30.84 -10.17 -33.83
CA ASP A 243 30.53 -9.67 -35.19
C ASP A 243 31.41 -8.46 -35.53
#